data_1e18686a7f3c031b52cc873a0c3b3221
#
_entry.id   1e18686a7f3c031b52cc873a0c3b3221
#
_cell.length_a   1.000
_cell.length_b   1.000
_cell.length_c   1.000
_cell.angle_alpha   90.00
_cell.angle_beta   90.00
_cell.angle_gamma   90.00
#
_symmetry.space_group_name_H-M   'P 1'
#
loop_
_entity.id
_entity.type
_entity.pdbx_description
1 polymer ?
#
loop_
_entity_poly.entity_id
_entity_poly.type
_entity_poly.pdbx_seq_one_letter_code
_entity_poly.pdbx_strand_id
1 'polypeptide(L)'
;MYQETSLKTDRMIYANTRSDEADMDYRMHCHNSYEIYYIITGNVEYLLEGRDCRPRPGTLIIIAPDCFHGLKVLDGQVYHRIRLHFTKEVLDERERLLLEPFRGGWRRFDEQFGLEWYFRAVEQCREYGKELQDIAIRASITALLSRIFAISEKEPARQNQARNQAQDIIRYINDHLAEPLTLEGLARDFFVSKNHLTAIF
;
A
#
# COMPACT_ATOMS: atom_id res chain seq x y z
N MET A 1 -24.14 7.07 -2.49
CA MET A 1 -23.87 7.64 -1.14
C MET A 1 -22.44 7.37 -0.76
N TYR A 2 -21.67 8.42 -0.50
CA TYR A 2 -20.26 8.29 -0.04
C TYR A 2 -20.21 8.38 1.49
N GLN A 3 -19.54 7.44 2.12
CA GLN A 3 -19.30 7.41 3.56
C GLN A 3 -17.83 7.11 3.81
N GLU A 4 -17.17 7.90 4.64
CA GLU A 4 -15.80 7.67 5.04
C GLU A 4 -15.60 7.92 6.54
N THR A 5 -14.94 6.99 7.19
CA THR A 5 -14.38 7.18 8.52
C THR A 5 -12.86 7.20 8.37
N SER A 6 -12.22 8.25 8.83
CA SER A 6 -10.77 8.41 8.67
C SER A 6 -10.08 8.82 9.97
N LEU A 7 -8.80 8.48 10.07
CA LEU A 7 -7.87 8.91 11.10
C LEU A 7 -6.55 9.26 10.42
N LYS A 8 -6.05 10.47 10.67
CA LYS A 8 -4.80 10.97 10.08
C LYS A 8 -3.86 11.50 11.14
N THR A 9 -2.61 11.08 11.05
CA THR A 9 -1.48 11.63 11.82
C THR A 9 -0.32 11.93 10.87
N ASP A 10 0.79 12.42 11.38
CA ASP A 10 2.02 12.67 10.59
C ASP A 10 2.62 11.37 10.01
N ARG A 11 2.29 10.21 10.58
CA ARG A 11 2.91 8.91 10.27
C ARG A 11 1.98 7.91 9.64
N MET A 12 0.67 8.18 9.64
CA MET A 12 -0.31 7.26 9.08
C MET A 12 -1.60 7.95 8.65
N ILE A 13 -2.26 7.35 7.67
CA ILE A 13 -3.61 7.68 7.23
C ILE A 13 -4.42 6.39 7.17
N TYR A 14 -5.47 6.31 7.96
CA TYR A 14 -6.48 5.25 7.90
C TYR A 14 -7.74 5.81 7.24
N ALA A 15 -8.34 5.05 6.35
CA ALA A 15 -9.63 5.37 5.74
C ALA A 15 -10.46 4.11 5.53
N ASN A 16 -11.64 4.09 6.11
CA ASN A 16 -12.69 3.11 5.87
C ASN A 16 -13.75 3.78 5.01
N THR A 17 -13.79 3.43 3.73
CA THR A 17 -14.58 4.12 2.70
C THR A 17 -15.63 3.17 2.12
N ARG A 18 -16.88 3.65 2.07
CA ARG A 18 -17.98 2.98 1.39
C ARG A 18 -18.61 3.95 0.38
N SER A 19 -18.71 3.55 -0.88
CA SER A 19 -19.31 4.35 -1.94
C SER A 19 -20.14 3.49 -2.89
N ASP A 20 -21.25 4.04 -3.37
CA ASP A 20 -22.04 3.50 -4.47
C ASP A 20 -21.86 4.32 -5.76
N GLU A 21 -20.89 5.20 -5.79
CA GLU A 21 -20.56 5.99 -6.97
C GLU A 21 -19.87 5.08 -8.01
N ALA A 22 -20.47 4.98 -9.18
CA ALA A 22 -19.85 4.37 -10.34
C ALA A 22 -18.68 5.24 -10.82
N ASP A 23 -17.70 4.60 -11.45
CA ASP A 23 -16.58 5.27 -12.12
C ASP A 23 -15.56 6.00 -11.22
N MET A 24 -15.41 5.55 -9.98
CA MET A 24 -14.25 5.97 -9.21
C MET A 24 -12.98 5.38 -9.84
N ASP A 25 -12.27 6.22 -10.59
CA ASP A 25 -10.99 5.88 -11.20
C ASP A 25 -9.87 6.52 -10.38
N TYR A 26 -9.13 5.69 -9.66
CA TYR A 26 -7.91 6.12 -8.96
C TYR A 26 -6.74 6.00 -9.92
N ARG A 27 -6.26 7.14 -10.39
CA ARG A 27 -5.12 7.22 -11.31
C ARG A 27 -3.91 6.47 -10.76
N MET A 28 -3.13 5.91 -11.68
CA MET A 28 -1.83 5.33 -11.37
C MET A 28 -0.96 6.36 -10.63
N HIS A 29 -0.44 5.95 -9.49
CA HIS A 29 0.44 6.76 -8.66
C HIS A 29 1.38 5.88 -7.82
N CYS A 30 2.39 6.47 -7.23
CA CYS A 30 3.21 5.88 -6.19
C CYS A 30 3.41 6.89 -5.06
N HIS A 31 3.82 6.41 -3.90
CA HIS A 31 4.10 7.25 -2.74
C HIS A 31 5.16 6.59 -1.84
N ASN A 32 5.83 7.39 -1.02
CA ASN A 32 6.86 6.95 -0.08
C ASN A 32 6.24 6.51 1.27
N SER A 33 5.24 5.63 1.21
CA SER A 33 4.64 5.01 2.40
C SER A 33 4.25 3.57 2.09
N TYR A 34 4.20 2.74 3.13
CA TYR A 34 3.59 1.42 3.05
C TYR A 34 2.09 1.57 2.95
N GLU A 35 1.45 0.71 2.17
CA GLU A 35 -0.01 0.68 2.07
C GLU A 35 -0.54 -0.73 2.33
N ILE A 36 -1.63 -0.78 3.08
CA ILE A 36 -2.45 -1.97 3.27
C ILE A 36 -3.83 -1.64 2.74
N TYR A 37 -4.30 -2.47 1.82
CA TYR A 37 -5.58 -2.33 1.16
C TYR A 37 -6.42 -3.58 1.40
N TYR A 38 -7.58 -3.43 2.01
CA TYR A 38 -8.49 -4.53 2.32
C TYR A 38 -9.85 -4.30 1.66
N ILE A 39 -10.26 -5.21 0.79
CA ILE A 39 -11.51 -5.10 0.03
C ILE A 39 -12.58 -5.85 0.79
N ILE A 40 -13.61 -5.12 1.24
CA ILE A 40 -14.75 -5.69 1.95
C ILE A 40 -15.84 -6.09 0.96
N THR A 41 -16.20 -5.21 0.02
CA THR A 41 -17.13 -5.49 -1.07
C THR A 41 -16.77 -4.68 -2.32
N GLY A 42 -17.33 -5.06 -3.45
CA GLY A 42 -17.20 -4.34 -4.71
C GLY A 42 -16.49 -5.15 -5.79
N ASN A 43 -16.67 -4.71 -7.03
CA ASN A 43 -16.03 -5.27 -8.21
C ASN A 43 -15.02 -4.25 -8.73
N VAL A 44 -13.75 -4.54 -8.56
CA VAL A 44 -12.67 -3.62 -8.86
C VAL A 44 -11.58 -4.29 -9.69
N GLU A 45 -10.94 -3.49 -10.51
CA GLU A 45 -9.70 -3.83 -11.20
C GLU A 45 -8.57 -3.04 -10.54
N TYR A 46 -7.56 -3.75 -10.07
CA TYR A 46 -6.40 -3.18 -9.43
C TYR A 46 -5.19 -3.37 -10.33
N LEU A 47 -4.52 -2.29 -10.70
CA LEU A 47 -3.28 -2.32 -11.44
C LEU A 47 -2.11 -2.15 -10.47
N LEU A 48 -1.22 -3.13 -10.43
CA LEU A 48 -0.06 -3.21 -9.55
C LEU A 48 1.19 -3.45 -10.39
N GLU A 49 2.06 -2.46 -10.50
CA GLU A 49 3.29 -2.57 -11.27
C GLU A 49 3.07 -3.12 -12.71
N GLY A 50 2.09 -2.54 -13.41
CA GLY A 50 1.75 -2.96 -14.77
C GLY A 50 1.02 -4.30 -14.88
N ARG A 51 0.56 -4.87 -13.76
CA ARG A 51 -0.20 -6.13 -13.75
C ARG A 51 -1.62 -5.91 -13.23
N ASP A 52 -2.57 -6.28 -14.05
CA ASP A 52 -3.97 -6.25 -13.67
C ASP A 52 -4.31 -7.40 -12.72
N CYS A 53 -5.07 -7.09 -11.69
CA CYS A 53 -5.69 -8.10 -10.88
C CYS A 53 -7.13 -7.68 -10.51
N ARG A 54 -8.00 -8.68 -10.33
CA ARG A 54 -9.36 -8.49 -9.85
C ARG A 54 -9.48 -9.13 -8.48
N PRO A 55 -9.24 -8.37 -7.43
CA PRO A 55 -9.37 -8.87 -6.07
C PRO A 55 -10.84 -9.15 -5.74
N ARG A 56 -11.08 -10.20 -4.97
CA ARG A 56 -12.40 -10.57 -4.46
C ARG A 56 -12.67 -9.91 -3.11
N PRO A 57 -13.93 -9.81 -2.66
CA PRO A 57 -14.20 -9.48 -1.26
C PRO A 57 -13.41 -10.36 -0.29
N GLY A 58 -12.78 -9.75 0.71
CA GLY A 58 -11.85 -10.40 1.64
C GLY A 58 -10.38 -10.39 1.21
N THR A 59 -10.07 -9.94 -0.01
CA THR A 59 -8.67 -9.81 -0.46
C THR A 59 -7.93 -8.71 0.30
N LEU A 60 -6.74 -9.06 0.77
CA LEU A 60 -5.74 -8.15 1.32
C LEU A 60 -4.65 -7.90 0.28
N ILE A 61 -4.32 -6.65 0.04
CA ILE A 61 -3.18 -6.22 -0.77
C ILE A 61 -2.26 -5.40 0.12
N ILE A 62 -0.97 -5.72 0.13
CA ILE A 62 0.07 -4.95 0.80
C ILE A 62 1.04 -4.41 -0.25
N ILE A 63 1.43 -3.15 -0.12
CA ILE A 63 2.21 -2.42 -1.11
C ILE A 63 3.35 -1.70 -0.39
N ALA A 64 4.58 -1.92 -0.86
CA ALA A 64 5.77 -1.23 -0.38
C ALA A 64 5.81 0.22 -0.91
N PRO A 65 6.62 1.09 -0.29
CA PRO A 65 6.93 2.39 -0.87
C PRO A 65 7.40 2.29 -2.32
N ASP A 66 7.10 3.33 -3.10
CA ASP A 66 7.52 3.53 -4.49
C ASP A 66 6.99 2.49 -5.49
N CYS A 67 6.00 1.68 -5.12
CA CYS A 67 5.30 0.79 -6.04
C CYS A 67 4.18 1.54 -6.78
N PHE A 68 4.14 1.45 -8.11
CA PHE A 68 3.06 2.00 -8.90
C PHE A 68 1.79 1.16 -8.76
N HIS A 69 0.71 1.82 -8.42
CA HIS A 69 -0.59 1.19 -8.30
C HIS A 69 -1.73 2.13 -8.64
N GLY A 70 -2.86 1.56 -9.02
CA GLY A 70 -4.10 2.27 -9.30
C GLY A 70 -5.28 1.31 -9.22
N LEU A 71 -6.48 1.85 -9.08
CA LEU A 71 -7.68 1.06 -8.94
C LEU A 71 -8.80 1.68 -9.77
N LYS A 72 -9.58 0.83 -10.42
CA LYS A 72 -10.79 1.19 -11.12
C LYS A 72 -11.97 0.41 -10.56
N VAL A 73 -13.06 1.09 -10.23
CA VAL A 73 -14.34 0.46 -9.87
C VAL A 73 -15.07 0.12 -11.18
N LEU A 74 -15.45 -1.15 -11.38
CA LEU A 74 -15.94 -1.65 -12.66
C LEU A 74 -17.47 -1.53 -12.84
N ASP A 75 -18.21 -1.45 -11.75
CA ASP A 75 -19.68 -1.37 -11.80
C ASP A 75 -20.23 -0.46 -10.69
N GLY A 76 -21.52 -0.09 -10.81
CA GLY A 76 -22.22 0.76 -9.84
C GLY A 76 -22.61 0.04 -8.54
N GLN A 77 -21.99 -1.08 -8.20
CA GLN A 77 -22.23 -1.76 -6.92
C GLN A 77 -21.51 -1.05 -5.79
N VAL A 78 -22.00 -1.27 -4.57
CA VAL A 78 -21.36 -0.70 -3.38
C VAL A 78 -19.94 -1.19 -3.26
N TYR A 79 -19.00 -0.27 -3.35
CA TYR A 79 -17.60 -0.49 -3.11
C TYR A 79 -17.24 -0.11 -1.67
N HIS A 80 -16.73 -1.06 -0.91
CA HIS A 80 -16.34 -0.87 0.48
C HIS A 80 -14.93 -1.41 0.69
N ARG A 81 -14.06 -0.55 1.21
CA ARG A 81 -12.64 -0.83 1.43
C ARG A 81 -12.13 -0.22 2.71
N ILE A 82 -11.04 -0.80 3.22
CA ILE A 82 -10.18 -0.18 4.21
C ILE A 82 -8.82 0.06 3.57
N ARG A 83 -8.28 1.25 3.79
CA ARG A 83 -6.94 1.65 3.35
C ARG A 83 -6.17 2.19 4.54
N LEU A 84 -4.95 1.69 4.72
CA LEU A 84 -4.02 2.16 5.73
C LEU A 84 -2.69 2.48 5.07
N HIS A 85 -2.34 3.76 5.03
CA HIS A 85 -1.00 4.23 4.68
C HIS A 85 -0.23 4.49 5.96
N PHE A 86 1.03 4.10 5.99
CA PHE A 86 1.90 4.40 7.13
C PHE A 86 3.37 4.46 6.71
N THR A 87 4.16 5.24 7.46
CA THR A 87 5.61 5.26 7.30
C THR A 87 6.26 4.34 8.33
N LYS A 88 7.51 3.92 8.08
CA LYS A 88 8.24 3.05 9.03
C LYS A 88 8.43 3.67 10.42
N GLU A 89 8.29 4.99 10.53
CA GLU A 89 8.42 5.76 11.77
C GLU A 89 7.25 5.55 12.75
N VAL A 90 6.16 4.90 12.31
CA VAL A 90 5.09 4.46 13.20
C VAL A 90 5.55 3.30 14.10
N LEU A 91 6.57 2.56 13.67
CA LEU A 91 7.17 1.41 14.34
C LEU A 91 8.48 1.79 15.03
N ASP A 92 8.79 1.15 16.13
CA ASP A 92 10.13 1.21 16.67
C ASP A 92 11.12 0.32 15.87
N GLU A 93 12.41 0.41 16.18
CA GLU A 93 13.45 -0.27 15.41
C GLU A 93 13.27 -1.81 15.40
N ARG A 94 12.85 -2.39 16.51
CA ARG A 94 12.65 -3.85 16.62
C ARG A 94 11.39 -4.30 15.87
N GLU A 95 10.35 -3.49 15.88
CA GLU A 95 9.10 -3.76 15.19
C GLU A 95 9.23 -3.71 13.66
N ARG A 96 10.28 -3.06 13.13
CA ARG A 96 10.50 -2.96 11.67
C ARG A 96 10.71 -4.29 10.97
N LEU A 97 11.03 -5.36 11.70
CA LEU A 97 11.03 -6.71 11.15
C LEU A 97 9.67 -7.10 10.55
N LEU A 98 8.58 -6.51 11.05
CA LEU A 98 7.22 -6.75 10.56
C LEU A 98 6.97 -6.20 9.16
N LEU A 99 7.91 -5.44 8.59
CA LEU A 99 7.86 -4.94 7.21
C LEU A 99 8.39 -5.96 6.19
N GLU A 100 8.95 -7.11 6.62
CA GLU A 100 9.42 -8.17 5.73
C GLU A 100 8.38 -8.62 4.69
N PRO A 101 7.08 -8.77 5.01
CA PRO A 101 6.07 -9.13 4.01
C PRO A 101 5.97 -8.18 2.82
N PHE A 102 6.43 -6.93 2.97
CA PHE A 102 6.43 -5.90 1.91
C PHE A 102 7.68 -5.96 1.01
N ARG A 103 8.69 -6.76 1.38
CA ARG A 103 9.88 -6.92 0.53
C ARG A 103 9.50 -7.47 -0.84
N GLY A 104 10.03 -6.85 -1.88
CA GLY A 104 9.76 -7.24 -3.27
C GLY A 104 8.59 -6.49 -3.91
N GLY A 105 8.08 -5.44 -3.25
CA GLY A 105 7.13 -4.50 -3.83
C GLY A 105 5.72 -4.70 -3.29
N TRP A 106 4.95 -5.61 -3.84
CA TRP A 106 3.58 -5.83 -3.41
C TRP A 106 3.25 -7.34 -3.28
N ARG A 107 2.24 -7.64 -2.45
CA ARG A 107 1.68 -9.01 -2.32
C ARG A 107 0.17 -8.96 -2.21
N ARG A 108 -0.49 -10.01 -2.70
CA ARG A 108 -1.92 -10.20 -2.61
C ARG A 108 -2.22 -11.51 -1.88
N PHE A 109 -3.20 -11.45 -0.99
CA PHE A 109 -3.70 -12.58 -0.23
C PHE A 109 -5.22 -12.66 -0.44
N ASP A 110 -5.72 -13.77 -0.97
CA ASP A 110 -7.11 -13.95 -1.42
C ASP A 110 -8.01 -14.67 -0.39
N GLU A 111 -7.46 -15.07 0.75
CA GLU A 111 -8.22 -15.73 1.81
C GLU A 111 -8.78 -14.73 2.82
N GLN A 112 -9.88 -15.13 3.49
CA GLN A 112 -10.45 -14.36 4.59
C GLN A 112 -9.66 -14.62 5.87
N PHE A 113 -8.92 -13.62 6.35
CA PHE A 113 -8.02 -13.76 7.49
C PHE A 113 -8.58 -13.21 8.81
N GLY A 114 -9.82 -12.71 8.82
CA GLY A 114 -10.43 -12.10 10.00
C GLY A 114 -9.69 -10.83 10.44
N LEU A 115 -9.28 -10.01 9.47
CA LEU A 115 -8.50 -8.79 9.72
C LEU A 115 -9.36 -7.60 10.17
N GLU A 116 -10.67 -7.67 10.04
CA GLU A 116 -11.61 -6.59 10.35
C GLU A 116 -11.47 -6.09 11.77
N TRP A 117 -11.18 -7.02 12.70
CA TRP A 117 -10.97 -6.65 14.11
C TRP A 117 -9.74 -5.76 14.30
N TYR A 118 -8.65 -6.05 13.60
CA TYR A 118 -7.42 -5.25 13.66
C TYR A 118 -7.61 -3.87 13.08
N PHE A 119 -8.30 -3.77 11.95
CA PHE A 119 -8.62 -2.48 11.35
C PHE A 119 -9.54 -1.64 12.23
N ARG A 120 -10.52 -2.28 12.88
CA ARG A 120 -11.39 -1.60 13.86
C ARG A 120 -10.59 -1.06 15.04
N ALA A 121 -9.58 -1.80 15.52
CA ALA A 121 -8.71 -1.31 16.58
C ALA A 121 -7.94 -0.04 16.18
N VAL A 122 -7.44 0.02 14.93
CA VAL A 122 -6.82 1.25 14.40
C VAL A 122 -7.84 2.38 14.31
N GLU A 123 -9.05 2.13 13.84
CA GLU A 123 -10.11 3.13 13.71
C GLU A 123 -10.51 3.72 15.06
N GLN A 124 -10.61 2.90 16.10
CA GLN A 124 -10.97 3.32 17.46
C GLN A 124 -9.94 4.25 18.09
N CYS A 125 -8.68 4.26 17.63
CA CYS A 125 -7.66 5.16 18.14
C CYS A 125 -8.02 6.65 17.99
N ARG A 126 -8.96 7.00 17.11
CA ARG A 126 -9.48 8.38 16.95
C ARG A 126 -10.19 8.90 18.21
N GLU A 127 -10.69 7.99 19.05
CA GLU A 127 -11.47 8.33 20.25
C GLU A 127 -10.57 8.66 21.46
N TYR A 128 -9.26 8.40 21.34
CA TYR A 128 -8.31 8.65 22.41
C TYR A 128 -7.78 10.09 22.40
N GLY A 129 -7.44 10.60 23.60
CA GLY A 129 -6.71 11.86 23.71
C GLY A 129 -5.31 11.75 23.08
N LYS A 130 -4.74 12.87 22.64
CA LYS A 130 -3.52 12.94 21.82
C LYS A 130 -2.34 12.14 22.36
N GLU A 131 -2.10 12.17 23.68
CA GLU A 131 -0.97 11.46 24.30
C GLU A 131 -1.13 9.92 24.22
N LEU A 132 -2.35 9.41 24.44
CA LEU A 132 -2.64 7.98 24.34
C LEU A 132 -2.80 7.52 22.91
N GLN A 133 -3.25 8.40 22.02
CA GLN A 133 -3.53 8.09 20.62
C GLN A 133 -2.30 7.54 19.89
N ASP A 134 -1.12 8.16 20.03
CA ASP A 134 0.11 7.69 19.38
C ASP A 134 0.52 6.29 19.85
N ILE A 135 0.39 6.03 21.16
CA ILE A 135 0.66 4.71 21.75
C ILE A 135 -0.31 3.67 21.21
N ALA A 136 -1.61 4.00 21.18
CA ALA A 136 -2.67 3.10 20.73
C ALA A 136 -2.56 2.80 19.22
N ILE A 137 -2.24 3.80 18.39
CA ILE A 137 -2.00 3.64 16.97
C ILE A 137 -0.84 2.67 16.75
N ARG A 138 0.31 2.90 17.38
CA ARG A 138 1.47 2.01 17.23
C ARG A 138 1.10 0.59 17.64
N ALA A 139 0.49 0.39 18.79
CA ALA A 139 0.09 -0.93 19.27
C ALA A 139 -0.86 -1.65 18.30
N SER A 140 -1.85 -0.93 17.76
CA SER A 140 -2.83 -1.48 16.83
C SER A 140 -2.20 -1.83 15.47
N ILE A 141 -1.30 -0.99 14.94
CA ILE A 141 -0.57 -1.25 13.70
C ILE A 141 0.40 -2.42 13.89
N THR A 142 1.13 -2.47 14.99
CA THR A 142 2.03 -3.58 15.31
C THR A 142 1.27 -4.92 15.38
N ALA A 143 0.10 -4.93 16.01
CA ALA A 143 -0.75 -6.13 16.07
C ALA A 143 -1.24 -6.56 14.67
N LEU A 144 -1.70 -5.61 13.83
CA LEU A 144 -2.11 -5.87 12.45
C LEU A 144 -0.94 -6.43 11.62
N LEU A 145 0.22 -5.79 11.67
CA LEU A 145 1.40 -6.21 10.92
C LEU A 145 1.93 -7.57 11.39
N SER A 146 1.89 -7.86 12.69
CA SER A 146 2.24 -9.18 13.23
C SER A 146 1.33 -10.28 12.65
N ARG A 147 0.03 -9.98 12.51
CA ARG A 147 -0.90 -10.90 11.88
C ARG A 147 -0.60 -11.09 10.39
N ILE A 148 -0.34 -10.02 9.64
CA ILE A 148 0.05 -10.08 8.23
C ILE A 148 1.35 -10.86 8.06
N PHE A 149 2.34 -10.65 8.92
CA PHE A 149 3.60 -11.39 8.91
C PHE A 149 3.35 -12.89 9.06
N ALA A 150 2.57 -13.31 10.06
CA ALA A 150 2.23 -14.71 10.29
C ALA A 150 1.45 -15.36 9.14
N ILE A 151 0.59 -14.61 8.44
CA ILE A 151 -0.09 -15.04 7.22
C ILE A 151 0.94 -15.23 6.11
N SER A 152 1.84 -14.27 5.95
CA SER A 152 2.83 -14.27 4.87
C SER A 152 3.83 -15.42 4.95
N GLU A 153 4.12 -15.93 6.14
CA GLU A 153 4.98 -17.10 6.31
C GLU A 153 4.32 -18.42 5.89
N LYS A 154 2.99 -18.50 6.02
CA LYS A 154 2.23 -19.71 5.66
C LYS A 154 1.88 -19.77 4.18
N GLU A 155 1.76 -18.65 3.54
CA GLU A 155 1.48 -18.56 2.12
C GLU A 155 2.77 -18.36 1.33
N PRO A 156 3.20 -19.36 0.53
CA PRO A 156 4.32 -19.14 -0.36
C PRO A 156 4.00 -17.95 -1.24
N ALA A 157 4.86 -16.95 -1.17
CA ALA A 157 4.70 -15.74 -1.96
C ALA A 157 4.45 -16.13 -3.41
N ARG A 158 3.27 -15.85 -3.93
CA ARG A 158 3.12 -15.60 -5.37
C ARG A 158 3.85 -14.29 -5.65
N GLN A 159 5.16 -14.33 -5.43
CA GLN A 159 6.05 -13.19 -5.61
C GLN A 159 6.11 -12.83 -7.07
N ASN A 160 5.83 -11.61 -7.34
CA ASN A 160 6.35 -10.95 -8.51
C ASN A 160 7.83 -10.62 -8.28
N GLN A 161 8.70 -11.59 -8.61
CA GLN A 161 10.16 -11.41 -8.58
C GLN A 161 10.69 -10.50 -9.69
N ALA A 162 9.85 -9.90 -10.49
CA ALA A 162 10.32 -8.84 -11.35
C ALA A 162 10.41 -7.56 -10.51
N ARG A 163 11.53 -7.36 -9.83
CA ARG A 163 12.01 -6.01 -9.52
C ARG A 163 11.94 -5.26 -10.83
N ASN A 164 10.95 -4.40 -10.97
CA ASN A 164 10.79 -3.66 -12.20
C ASN A 164 11.91 -2.61 -12.18
N GLN A 165 12.70 -2.55 -13.23
CA GLN A 165 13.79 -1.57 -13.39
C GLN A 165 13.26 -0.14 -13.15
N ALA A 166 11.99 0.11 -13.46
CA ALA A 166 11.29 1.36 -13.13
C ALA A 166 11.30 1.65 -11.62
N GLN A 167 11.06 0.66 -10.76
CA GLN A 167 11.06 0.85 -9.31
C GLN A 167 12.45 1.20 -8.76
N ASP A 168 13.48 0.56 -9.29
CA ASP A 168 14.86 0.85 -8.87
C ASP A 168 15.25 2.28 -9.29
N ILE A 169 14.81 2.73 -10.47
CA ILE A 169 15.03 4.09 -10.95
C ILE A 169 14.27 5.11 -10.10
N ILE A 170 13.00 4.85 -9.77
CA ILE A 170 12.18 5.75 -8.93
C ILE A 170 12.78 5.87 -7.53
N ARG A 171 13.18 4.75 -6.93
CA ARG A 171 13.84 4.78 -5.62
C ARG A 171 15.10 5.59 -5.67
N TYR A 172 15.95 5.38 -6.68
CA TYR A 172 17.15 6.17 -6.88
C TYR A 172 16.85 7.66 -7.00
N ILE A 173 15.83 8.03 -7.80
CA ILE A 173 15.39 9.42 -7.93
C ILE A 173 14.97 9.99 -6.57
N ASN A 174 14.15 9.26 -5.81
CA ASN A 174 13.65 9.70 -4.50
C ASN A 174 14.80 9.86 -3.48
N ASP A 175 15.76 8.96 -3.50
CA ASP A 175 16.93 9.02 -2.59
C ASP A 175 17.89 10.15 -2.94
N HIS A 176 17.87 10.66 -4.20
CA HIS A 176 18.80 11.67 -4.73
C HIS A 176 18.11 12.97 -5.20
N LEU A 177 16.88 13.26 -4.68
CA LEU A 177 16.13 14.47 -5.07
C LEU A 177 16.87 15.79 -4.82
N ALA A 178 17.81 15.82 -3.90
CA ALA A 178 18.66 17.00 -3.61
C ALA A 178 19.85 17.16 -4.56
N GLU A 179 20.08 16.19 -5.46
CA GLU A 179 21.20 16.18 -6.41
C GLU A 179 20.73 16.57 -7.82
N PRO A 180 21.61 17.05 -8.69
CA PRO A 180 21.28 17.37 -10.08
C PRO A 180 21.07 16.06 -10.86
N LEU A 181 19.85 15.56 -10.92
CA LEU A 181 19.46 14.40 -11.70
C LEU A 181 19.28 14.80 -13.18
N THR A 182 19.87 14.00 -14.06
CA THR A 182 19.72 14.15 -15.51
C THR A 182 19.30 12.83 -16.16
N LEU A 183 18.59 12.90 -17.29
CA LEU A 183 18.20 11.71 -18.03
C LEU A 183 19.42 10.90 -18.49
N GLU A 184 20.50 11.58 -18.86
CA GLU A 184 21.79 10.99 -19.23
C GLU A 184 22.45 10.25 -18.08
N GLY A 185 22.42 10.86 -16.88
CA GLY A 185 22.95 10.26 -15.66
C GLY A 185 22.19 8.98 -15.31
N LEU A 186 20.86 9.04 -15.25
CA LEU A 186 20.02 7.88 -14.98
C LEU A 186 20.21 6.77 -16.00
N ALA A 187 20.28 7.11 -17.30
CA ALA A 187 20.50 6.13 -18.36
C ALA A 187 21.83 5.37 -18.19
N ARG A 188 22.89 6.10 -17.82
CA ARG A 188 24.21 5.53 -17.53
C ARG A 188 24.20 4.65 -16.27
N ASP A 189 23.63 5.16 -15.19
CA ASP A 189 23.70 4.52 -13.87
C ASP A 189 22.87 3.23 -13.82
N PHE A 190 21.81 3.18 -14.64
CA PHE A 190 20.94 1.98 -14.78
C PHE A 190 21.24 1.13 -16.03
N PHE A 191 22.30 1.47 -16.78
CA PHE A 191 22.72 0.72 -17.99
C PHE A 191 21.61 0.58 -19.04
N VAL A 192 20.82 1.63 -19.26
CA VAL A 192 19.72 1.67 -20.23
C VAL A 192 19.89 2.82 -21.23
N SER A 193 19.20 2.75 -22.35
CA SER A 193 19.13 3.90 -23.26
C SER A 193 18.14 4.96 -22.75
N LYS A 194 18.33 6.22 -23.12
CA LYS A 194 17.37 7.29 -22.81
C LYS A 194 15.96 6.99 -23.34
N ASN A 195 15.86 6.40 -24.54
CA ASN A 195 14.59 6.00 -25.11
C ASN A 195 13.92 4.90 -24.29
N HIS A 196 14.69 4.00 -23.70
CA HIS A 196 14.16 2.96 -22.82
C HIS A 196 13.67 3.58 -21.50
N LEU A 197 14.41 4.54 -20.92
CA LEU A 197 13.95 5.29 -19.75
C LEU A 197 12.60 5.98 -20.00
N THR A 198 12.47 6.73 -21.12
CA THR A 198 11.21 7.41 -21.46
C THR A 198 10.06 6.46 -21.82
N ALA A 199 10.36 5.22 -22.16
CA ALA A 199 9.34 4.20 -22.42
C ALA A 199 8.88 3.45 -21.15
N ILE A 200 9.68 3.52 -20.06
CA ILE A 200 9.33 2.95 -18.75
C ILE A 200 8.30 3.85 -18.01
N PHE A 201 8.38 5.15 -18.24
CA PHE A 201 7.54 6.19 -17.62
C PHE A 201 6.54 6.78 -18.63
#